data_e324d3f769e8708fe8b68057bccaa6c6
#
_entry.id   e324d3f769e8708fe8b68057bccaa6c6
#
_cell.length_a   1.000
_cell.length_b   1.000
_cell.length_c   1.000
_cell.angle_alpha   90.00
_cell.angle_beta   90.00
_cell.angle_gamma   90.00
#
_symmetry.space_group_name_H-M   'P 1'
#
loop_
_entity.id
_entity.type
_entity.pdbx_description
1 polymer ?
#
loop_
_entity_poly.entity_id
_entity_poly.type
_entity_poly.pdbx_seq_one_letter_code
_entity_poly.pdbx_strand_id
1 'polypeptide(L)'
;MGPIPAQRAIATLNSFRFFGLVVLLPGVVGPNLPSSVATVAGYWDLATGLLAILALLAVRVGPLFWLFVVTFTLVGIVDLILTYYHAVRMNLLALAGQLGAAYVIPILYVPALMITHVAAVYSMLRRRPRTVRAFADAAATS
;
A
#
# COMPACT_ATOMS: atom_id res chain seq x y z
N MET A 1 -16.60 0.19 12.25
CA MET A 1 -15.37 -0.56 12.62
C MET A 1 -14.42 0.36 13.37
N GLY A 2 -13.78 -0.10 14.44
CA GLY A 2 -12.71 0.64 15.12
C GLY A 2 -11.47 0.77 14.24
N PRO A 3 -10.52 1.69 14.55
CA PRO A 3 -9.35 1.94 13.71
C PRO A 3 -8.41 0.73 13.59
N ILE A 4 -8.26 -0.09 14.62
CA ILE A 4 -7.38 -1.28 14.59
C ILE A 4 -7.91 -2.35 13.64
N PRO A 5 -9.17 -2.79 13.70
CA PRO A 5 -9.72 -3.77 12.74
C PRO A 5 -9.63 -3.29 11.28
N ALA A 6 -9.88 -2.00 11.01
CA ALA A 6 -9.75 -1.45 9.67
C ALA A 6 -8.30 -1.51 9.17
N GLN A 7 -7.32 -1.10 10.00
CA GLN A 7 -5.91 -1.16 9.63
C GLN A 7 -5.39 -2.59 9.47
N ARG A 8 -5.90 -3.55 10.25
CA ARG A 8 -5.59 -4.97 10.07
C ARG A 8 -6.08 -5.47 8.71
N ALA A 9 -7.31 -5.16 8.32
CA ALA A 9 -7.83 -5.56 7.02
C ALA A 9 -7.01 -4.95 5.87
N ILE A 10 -6.64 -3.67 5.97
CA ILE A 10 -5.80 -2.98 4.98
C ILE A 10 -4.41 -3.62 4.94
N ALA A 11 -3.78 -3.88 6.08
CA ALA A 11 -2.47 -4.54 6.14
C ALA A 11 -2.53 -5.96 5.55
N THR A 12 -3.62 -6.71 5.78
CA THR A 12 -3.83 -8.02 5.17
C THR A 12 -3.88 -7.92 3.64
N LEU A 13 -4.62 -6.96 3.08
CA LEU A 13 -4.63 -6.75 1.63
C LEU A 13 -3.24 -6.37 1.10
N ASN A 14 -2.54 -5.47 1.78
CA ASN A 14 -1.21 -5.03 1.37
C ASN A 14 -0.12 -6.10 1.58
N SER A 15 -0.33 -7.11 2.42
CA SER A 15 0.60 -8.23 2.55
C SER A 15 0.70 -9.09 1.28
N PHE A 16 -0.31 -9.02 0.40
CA PHE A 16 -0.29 -9.71 -0.89
C PHE A 16 0.45 -8.92 -1.99
N ARG A 17 1.03 -7.76 -1.70
CA ARG A 17 1.77 -6.96 -2.70
C ARG A 17 2.96 -7.69 -3.31
N PHE A 18 3.50 -8.72 -2.66
CA PHE A 18 4.55 -9.55 -3.26
C PHE A 18 4.12 -10.20 -4.58
N PHE A 19 2.82 -10.28 -4.91
CA PHE A 19 2.37 -10.65 -6.25
C PHE A 19 2.91 -9.73 -7.36
N GLY A 20 3.27 -8.48 -7.05
CA GLY A 20 3.96 -7.60 -7.97
C GLY A 20 5.28 -8.16 -8.48
N LEU A 21 5.93 -9.06 -7.72
CA LEU A 21 7.15 -9.75 -8.16
C LEU A 21 6.94 -10.69 -9.36
N VAL A 22 5.71 -11.04 -9.68
CA VAL A 22 5.40 -11.91 -10.83
C VAL A 22 5.89 -11.32 -12.15
N VAL A 23 5.94 -9.98 -12.25
CA VAL A 23 6.44 -9.30 -13.46
C VAL A 23 7.95 -9.49 -13.68
N LEU A 24 8.69 -9.94 -12.65
CA LEU A 24 10.11 -10.25 -12.73
C LEU A 24 10.38 -11.67 -13.25
N LEU A 25 9.34 -12.50 -13.31
CA LEU A 25 9.51 -13.88 -13.78
C LEU A 25 9.73 -13.92 -15.30
N PRO A 26 10.68 -14.72 -15.77
CA PRO A 26 10.92 -14.89 -17.21
C PRO A 26 9.64 -15.35 -17.94
N GLY A 27 9.33 -14.69 -19.04
CA GLY A 27 8.19 -15.05 -19.88
C GLY A 27 6.81 -14.53 -19.42
N VAL A 28 6.72 -13.85 -18.28
CA VAL A 28 5.47 -13.23 -17.82
C VAL A 28 5.18 -11.94 -18.58
N VAL A 29 6.23 -11.15 -18.83
CA VAL A 29 6.15 -9.91 -19.63
C VAL A 29 6.96 -10.05 -20.90
N GLY A 30 6.56 -9.30 -21.93
CA GLY A 30 7.24 -9.32 -23.22
C GLY A 30 8.63 -8.67 -23.18
N PRO A 31 9.50 -8.99 -24.16
CA PRO A 31 10.90 -8.58 -24.17
C PRO A 31 11.12 -7.08 -24.34
N ASN A 32 10.12 -6.35 -24.81
CA ASN A 32 10.21 -4.89 -25.03
C ASN A 32 9.83 -4.08 -23.78
N LEU A 33 9.45 -4.72 -22.68
CA LEU A 33 9.23 -4.03 -21.43
C LEU A 33 10.58 -3.76 -20.77
N PRO A 34 10.93 -2.49 -20.45
CA PRO A 34 12.19 -2.18 -19.78
C PRO A 34 12.28 -2.86 -18.42
N SER A 35 13.30 -3.71 -18.26
CA SER A 35 13.52 -4.49 -17.04
C SER A 35 13.67 -3.61 -15.78
N SER A 36 14.22 -2.40 -15.95
CA SER A 36 14.37 -1.44 -14.84
C SER A 36 13.05 -1.06 -14.19
N VAL A 37 11.96 -0.94 -14.96
CA VAL A 37 10.63 -0.59 -14.45
C VAL A 37 10.05 -1.73 -13.63
N ALA A 38 10.08 -2.94 -14.19
CA ALA A 38 9.60 -4.14 -13.51
C ALA A 38 10.38 -4.39 -12.21
N THR A 39 11.72 -4.21 -12.24
CA THR A 39 12.60 -4.40 -11.08
C THR A 39 12.28 -3.41 -9.97
N VAL A 40 12.21 -2.11 -10.29
CA VAL A 40 11.92 -1.08 -9.28
C VAL A 40 10.54 -1.29 -8.67
N ALA A 41 9.49 -1.46 -9.48
CA ALA A 41 8.13 -1.69 -9.00
C ALA A 41 8.05 -2.95 -8.13
N GLY A 42 8.66 -4.07 -8.56
CA GLY A 42 8.64 -5.32 -7.81
C GLY A 42 9.32 -5.21 -6.43
N TYR A 43 10.45 -4.52 -6.32
CA TYR A 43 11.13 -4.35 -5.02
C TYR A 43 10.37 -3.41 -4.07
N TRP A 44 9.74 -2.35 -4.58
CA TRP A 44 8.90 -1.49 -3.75
C TRP A 44 7.65 -2.21 -3.26
N ASP A 45 7.02 -3.02 -4.12
CA ASP A 45 5.91 -3.88 -3.74
C ASP A 45 6.31 -4.89 -2.64
N LEU A 46 7.48 -5.52 -2.80
CA LEU A 46 8.02 -6.44 -1.79
C LEU A 46 8.24 -5.72 -0.45
N ALA A 47 8.89 -4.56 -0.45
CA ALA A 47 9.16 -3.79 0.76
C ALA A 47 7.86 -3.40 1.48
N THR A 48 6.87 -2.91 0.74
CA THR A 48 5.56 -2.54 1.30
C THR A 48 4.83 -3.76 1.84
N GLY A 49 4.86 -4.89 1.13
CA GLY A 49 4.24 -6.15 1.56
C GLY A 49 4.87 -6.69 2.85
N LEU A 50 6.20 -6.68 2.95
CA LEU A 50 6.92 -7.09 4.17
C LEU A 50 6.57 -6.18 5.37
N LEU A 51 6.52 -4.87 5.18
CA LEU A 51 6.13 -3.94 6.24
C LEU A 51 4.67 -4.17 6.69
N ALA A 52 3.76 -4.50 5.76
CA ALA A 52 2.39 -4.84 6.09
C ALA A 52 2.30 -6.15 6.90
N ILE A 53 3.11 -7.17 6.56
CA ILE A 53 3.22 -8.41 7.35
C ILE A 53 3.76 -8.11 8.75
N LEU A 54 4.82 -7.29 8.87
CA LEU A 54 5.36 -6.89 10.17
C LEU A 54 4.32 -6.15 11.03
N ALA A 55 3.48 -5.30 10.41
CA ALA A 55 2.37 -4.68 11.10
C ALA A 55 1.38 -5.73 11.67
N LEU A 56 1.03 -6.74 10.88
CA LEU A 56 0.13 -7.81 11.33
C LEU A 56 0.73 -8.63 12.48
N LEU A 57 2.03 -8.94 12.42
CA LEU A 57 2.73 -9.65 13.50
C LEU A 57 2.81 -8.81 14.77
N ALA A 58 2.99 -7.50 14.63
CA ALA A 58 3.11 -6.56 15.74
C ALA A 58 1.75 -6.13 16.35
N VAL A 59 0.63 -6.69 15.92
CA VAL A 59 -0.73 -6.25 16.33
C VAL A 59 -0.95 -6.27 17.84
N ARG A 60 -0.24 -7.12 18.57
CA ARG A 60 -0.32 -7.23 20.03
C ARG A 60 0.49 -6.15 20.76
N VAL A 61 1.45 -5.53 20.08
CA VAL A 61 2.30 -4.45 20.60
C VAL A 61 1.87 -3.15 19.95
N GLY A 62 0.92 -2.45 20.58
CA GLY A 62 0.24 -1.28 20.04
C GLY A 62 1.15 -0.23 19.38
N PRO A 63 2.23 0.26 20.04
CA PRO A 63 3.13 1.24 19.43
C PRO A 63 3.82 0.70 18.18
N LEU A 64 4.30 -0.54 18.22
CA LEU A 64 4.99 -1.18 17.11
C LEU A 64 4.05 -1.44 15.92
N PHE A 65 2.83 -1.87 16.19
CA PHE A 65 1.79 -2.00 15.17
C PHE A 65 1.59 -0.68 14.42
N TRP A 66 1.43 0.43 15.14
CA TRP A 66 1.20 1.74 14.53
C TRP A 66 2.42 2.26 13.78
N LEU A 67 3.63 1.98 14.28
CA LEU A 67 4.87 2.30 13.56
C LEU A 67 4.88 1.63 12.18
N PHE A 68 4.63 0.33 12.12
CA PHE A 68 4.61 -0.40 10.85
C PHE A 68 3.44 0.02 9.96
N VAL A 69 2.24 0.30 10.53
CA VAL A 69 1.10 0.80 9.77
C VAL A 69 1.42 2.12 9.08
N VAL A 70 2.01 3.07 9.79
CA VAL A 70 2.42 4.37 9.21
C VAL A 70 3.49 4.15 8.14
N THR A 71 4.51 3.34 8.45
CA THR A 71 5.64 3.11 7.54
C THR A 71 5.19 2.44 6.25
N PHE A 72 4.41 1.33 6.29
CA PHE A 72 3.96 0.68 5.07
C PHE A 72 3.01 1.57 4.26
N THR A 73 2.20 2.39 4.94
CA THR A 73 1.30 3.32 4.25
C THR A 73 2.09 4.39 3.49
N LEU A 74 3.10 4.99 4.12
CA LEU A 74 3.95 6.00 3.47
C LEU A 74 4.76 5.39 2.32
N VAL A 75 5.43 4.27 2.56
CA VAL A 75 6.22 3.57 1.53
C VAL A 75 5.33 3.16 0.36
N GLY A 76 4.14 2.61 0.63
CA GLY A 76 3.20 2.20 -0.42
C GLY A 76 2.62 3.37 -1.21
N ILE A 77 2.37 4.53 -0.59
CA ILE A 77 1.93 5.73 -1.32
C ILE A 77 3.04 6.21 -2.25
N VAL A 78 4.28 6.30 -1.76
CA VAL A 78 5.43 6.73 -2.57
C VAL A 78 5.63 5.78 -3.75
N ASP A 79 5.58 4.49 -3.51
CA ASP A 79 5.67 3.46 -4.54
C ASP A 79 4.59 3.62 -5.62
N LEU A 80 3.32 3.76 -5.23
CA LEU A 80 2.22 3.93 -6.17
C LEU A 80 2.37 5.21 -7.01
N ILE A 81 2.83 6.32 -6.41
CA ILE A 81 3.10 7.56 -7.14
C ILE A 81 4.24 7.35 -8.14
N LEU A 82 5.34 6.73 -7.73
CA LEU A 82 6.49 6.48 -8.59
C LEU A 82 6.13 5.51 -9.73
N THR A 83 5.41 4.44 -9.41
CA THR A 83 4.94 3.45 -10.41
C THR A 83 4.03 4.12 -11.45
N TYR A 84 3.07 4.93 -10.99
CA TYR A 84 2.19 5.66 -11.90
C TYR A 84 2.96 6.67 -12.76
N TYR A 85 3.87 7.43 -12.16
CA TYR A 85 4.72 8.38 -12.86
C TYR A 85 5.54 7.70 -13.97
N HIS A 86 6.20 6.57 -13.65
CA HIS A 86 6.96 5.81 -14.65
C HIS A 86 6.05 5.22 -15.74
N ALA A 87 4.88 4.70 -15.38
CA ALA A 87 3.91 4.17 -16.33
C ALA A 87 3.47 5.21 -17.38
N VAL A 88 3.21 6.44 -16.92
CA VAL A 88 2.85 7.56 -17.83
C VAL A 88 4.04 7.97 -18.69
N ARG A 89 5.21 8.13 -18.09
CA ARG A 89 6.45 8.54 -18.81
C ARG A 89 6.83 7.57 -19.90
N MET A 90 6.61 6.29 -19.71
CA MET A 90 6.96 5.22 -20.66
C MET A 90 5.82 4.88 -21.63
N ASN A 91 4.71 5.61 -21.55
CA ASN A 91 3.53 5.31 -22.34
C ASN A 91 3.12 3.83 -22.24
N LEU A 92 2.98 3.34 -20.99
CA LEU A 92 2.70 1.92 -20.70
C LEU A 92 1.45 1.40 -21.42
N LEU A 93 0.49 2.29 -21.73
CA LEU A 93 -0.70 1.96 -22.51
C LEU A 93 -0.34 1.46 -23.92
N ALA A 94 0.68 2.06 -24.55
CA ALA A 94 1.17 1.58 -25.85
C ALA A 94 1.90 0.23 -25.74
N LEU A 95 2.41 -0.11 -24.55
CA LEU A 95 3.08 -1.37 -24.26
C LEU A 95 2.14 -2.40 -23.60
N ALA A 96 0.85 -2.16 -23.55
CA ALA A 96 -0.13 -3.03 -22.89
C ALA A 96 -0.05 -4.49 -23.35
N GLY A 97 0.19 -4.71 -24.66
CA GLY A 97 0.38 -6.06 -25.21
C GLY A 97 1.63 -6.79 -24.68
N GLN A 98 2.64 -6.08 -24.16
CA GLN A 98 3.83 -6.66 -23.58
C GLN A 98 3.62 -7.15 -22.14
N LEU A 99 2.57 -6.70 -21.48
CA LEU A 99 2.25 -7.11 -20.13
C LEU A 99 1.51 -8.45 -20.06
N GLY A 100 0.93 -8.91 -21.17
CA GLY A 100 0.19 -10.18 -21.20
C GLY A 100 -0.84 -10.28 -20.07
N ALA A 101 -0.86 -11.40 -19.35
CA ALA A 101 -1.74 -11.59 -18.19
C ALA A 101 -1.42 -10.62 -17.03
N ALA A 102 -0.19 -10.12 -16.91
CA ALA A 102 0.19 -9.16 -15.88
C ALA A 102 -0.48 -7.77 -16.08
N TYR A 103 -1.14 -7.53 -17.21
CA TYR A 103 -1.89 -6.29 -17.46
C TYR A 103 -3.04 -6.06 -16.45
N VAL A 104 -3.52 -7.10 -15.81
CA VAL A 104 -4.49 -6.99 -14.71
C VAL A 104 -3.93 -6.20 -13.52
N ILE A 105 -2.61 -6.19 -13.33
CA ILE A 105 -1.98 -5.49 -12.20
C ILE A 105 -2.20 -3.98 -12.29
N PRO A 106 -1.80 -3.26 -13.36
CA PRO A 106 -2.00 -1.82 -13.43
C PRO A 106 -3.48 -1.42 -13.56
N ILE A 107 -4.35 -2.26 -14.11
CA ILE A 107 -5.77 -1.90 -14.31
C ILE A 107 -6.62 -2.14 -13.06
N LEU A 108 -6.40 -3.22 -12.36
CA LEU A 108 -7.27 -3.61 -11.24
C LEU A 108 -6.56 -3.50 -9.89
N TYR A 109 -5.35 -4.05 -9.80
CA TYR A 109 -4.66 -4.19 -8.53
C TYR A 109 -4.12 -2.84 -8.03
N VAL A 110 -3.46 -2.06 -8.87
CA VAL A 110 -2.92 -0.73 -8.49
C VAL A 110 -4.03 0.23 -8.05
N PRO A 111 -5.17 0.41 -8.76
CA PRO A 111 -6.27 1.24 -8.26
C PRO A 111 -6.86 0.74 -6.94
N ALA A 112 -7.00 -0.58 -6.76
CA ALA A 112 -7.47 -1.15 -5.50
C ALA A 112 -6.51 -0.81 -4.34
N LEU A 113 -5.19 -0.91 -4.56
CA LEU A 113 -4.19 -0.50 -3.57
C LEU A 113 -4.25 0.99 -3.26
N MET A 114 -4.45 1.86 -4.26
CA MET A 114 -4.62 3.31 -4.03
C MET A 114 -5.79 3.58 -3.09
N ILE A 115 -6.94 2.93 -3.31
CA ILE A 115 -8.12 3.05 -2.44
C ILE A 115 -7.78 2.59 -1.02
N THR A 116 -7.05 1.49 -0.85
CA THR A 116 -6.68 1.00 0.50
C THR A 116 -5.76 1.96 1.24
N HIS A 117 -4.82 2.61 0.55
CA HIS A 117 -3.96 3.63 1.17
C HIS A 117 -4.72 4.90 1.56
N VAL A 118 -5.65 5.36 0.72
CA VAL A 118 -6.55 6.47 1.08
C VAL A 118 -7.39 6.10 2.31
N ALA A 119 -7.95 4.90 2.35
CA ALA A 119 -8.71 4.41 3.50
C ALA A 119 -7.84 4.29 4.76
N ALA A 120 -6.56 3.87 4.62
CA ALA A 120 -5.60 3.81 5.73
C ALA A 120 -5.36 5.19 6.32
N VAL A 121 -5.01 6.17 5.49
CA VAL A 121 -4.79 7.56 5.92
C VAL A 121 -6.05 8.13 6.57
N TYR A 122 -7.20 7.98 5.94
CA TYR A 122 -8.47 8.46 6.47
C TYR A 122 -8.79 7.87 7.85
N SER A 123 -8.57 6.57 8.04
CA SER A 123 -8.81 5.92 9.33
C SER A 123 -7.81 6.34 10.41
N MET A 124 -6.57 6.70 10.03
CA MET A 124 -5.56 7.28 10.93
C MET A 124 -5.94 8.69 11.37
N LEU A 125 -6.37 9.55 10.43
CA LEU A 125 -6.77 10.93 10.72
C LEU A 125 -8.02 11.01 11.58
N ARG A 126 -8.95 10.07 11.45
CA ARG A 126 -10.14 9.97 12.32
C ARG A 126 -9.84 9.51 13.75
N ARG A 127 -8.61 9.16 14.04
CA ARG A 127 -8.14 8.80 15.37
C ARG A 127 -8.04 10.08 16.22
N ARG A 128 -9.16 10.55 16.77
CA ARG A 128 -9.13 11.63 17.77
C ARG A 128 -8.42 11.11 19.01
N PRO A 129 -7.36 11.79 19.50
CA PRO A 129 -6.74 11.44 20.76
C PRO A 129 -7.79 11.46 21.87
N ARG A 130 -7.88 10.41 22.69
CA ARG A 130 -8.78 10.33 23.85
C ARG A 130 -8.60 11.49 24.83
N THR A 131 -7.41 12.06 24.86
CA THR A 131 -7.06 13.24 25.69
C THR A 131 -7.91 14.47 25.38
N VAL A 132 -8.24 14.75 24.11
CA VAL A 132 -9.06 15.92 23.76
C VAL A 132 -10.50 15.77 24.24
N ARG A 133 -11.04 14.55 24.23
CA ARG A 133 -12.38 14.28 24.79
C ARG A 133 -12.42 14.44 26.31
N ALA A 134 -11.42 13.91 27.01
CA ALA A 134 -11.34 14.02 28.47
C ALA A 134 -11.28 15.50 28.95
N PHE A 135 -10.54 16.34 28.23
CA PHE A 135 -10.51 17.79 28.52
C PHE A 135 -11.83 18.49 28.19
N ALA A 136 -12.50 18.12 27.10
CA ALA A 136 -13.80 18.71 26.74
C ALA A 136 -14.89 18.29 27.72
N ASP A 137 -14.92 17.05 28.18
CA ASP A 137 -15.88 16.54 29.16
C ASP A 137 -15.62 17.15 30.53
N ALA A 138 -14.37 17.36 30.95
CA ALA A 138 -14.02 18.04 32.21
C ALA A 138 -14.39 19.53 32.20
N ALA A 139 -14.27 20.20 31.06
CA ALA A 139 -14.65 21.59 30.92
C ALA A 139 -16.17 21.80 30.85
N ALA A 140 -16.94 20.78 30.47
CA ALA A 140 -18.40 20.84 30.40
C ALA A 140 -19.10 20.58 31.78
N THR A 141 -18.34 20.07 32.76
CA THR A 141 -18.82 19.73 34.12
C THR A 141 -18.40 20.76 35.20
N SER A 142 -17.65 21.77 34.84
CA SER A 142 -17.25 22.92 35.67
C SER A 142 -18.14 24.13 35.43
#